data_c3585f98906dabb47765842183217154
#
_entry.id   c3585f98906dabb47765842183217154
#
_cell.length_a   1.000
_cell.length_b   1.000
_cell.length_c   1.000
_cell.angle_alpha   90.00
_cell.angle_beta   90.00
_cell.angle_gamma   90.00
#
_symmetry.space_group_name_H-M   'P 1'
#
loop_
_entity.id
_entity.type
_entity.pdbx_description
1 polymer ?
#
loop_
_entity_poly.entity_id
_entity_poly.type
_entity_poly.pdbx_seq_one_letter_code
_entity_poly.pdbx_strand_id
1 'polypeptide(L)'
;MQIYLSSLTENDYDTSLQAIKTAFEDVIESNHDEQELVVRLREAPEYNYELEVVAKNENGDVVGHIMLSEVKIVNDTKTYVALALAPLSVLPEYRNKGLGKALIQAVEERVKALGYTTIVVLGDPNYYSKFGYEEAETYSIDNPFDVQSEYFMVKFLWDQVIDRPAGTVVYPESFN
;
A
#
# COMPACT_ATOMS: atom_id res chain seq x y z
N MET A 1 -19.91 10.80 12.48
CA MET A 1 -18.93 11.05 11.40
C MET A 1 -19.14 10.05 10.28
N GLN A 2 -19.46 10.54 9.09
CA GLN A 2 -19.61 9.67 7.92
C GLN A 2 -18.38 9.74 7.05
N ILE A 3 -17.85 8.57 6.69
CA ILE A 3 -16.71 8.43 5.80
C ILE A 3 -17.12 7.57 4.62
N TYR A 4 -16.77 8.03 3.44
CA TYR A 4 -17.03 7.32 2.19
C TYR A 4 -15.73 6.88 1.56
N LEU A 5 -15.66 5.62 1.16
CA LEU A 5 -14.50 5.09 0.42
C LEU A 5 -14.85 5.02 -1.06
N SER A 6 -13.96 5.50 -1.90
CA SER A 6 -14.17 5.49 -3.35
C SER A 6 -12.86 5.45 -4.12
N SER A 7 -12.96 5.14 -5.42
CA SER A 7 -11.82 5.33 -6.31
C SER A 7 -11.50 6.82 -6.43
N LEU A 8 -10.24 7.11 -6.76
CA LEU A 8 -9.82 8.48 -7.03
C LEU A 8 -10.52 8.99 -8.29
N THR A 9 -10.97 10.25 -8.26
CA THR A 9 -11.46 10.97 -9.44
C THR A 9 -10.53 12.13 -9.75
N GLU A 10 -10.61 12.67 -10.98
CA GLU A 10 -9.79 13.81 -11.37
C GLU A 10 -9.97 15.02 -10.45
N ASN A 11 -11.19 15.22 -9.94
CA ASN A 11 -11.49 16.31 -9.02
C ASN A 11 -10.73 16.19 -7.68
N ASP A 12 -10.30 14.99 -7.33
CA ASP A 12 -9.62 14.72 -6.07
C ASP A 12 -8.09 14.67 -6.23
N TYR A 13 -7.58 14.86 -7.43
CA TYR A 13 -6.16 14.70 -7.72
C TYR A 13 -5.30 15.56 -6.79
N ASP A 14 -5.49 16.88 -6.85
CA ASP A 14 -4.70 17.82 -6.05
C ASP A 14 -4.99 17.70 -4.56
N THR A 15 -6.25 17.54 -4.19
CA THR A 15 -6.63 17.44 -2.78
C THR A 15 -6.11 16.16 -2.14
N SER A 16 -6.05 15.06 -2.89
CA SER A 16 -5.44 13.82 -2.37
C SER A 16 -3.95 13.99 -2.11
N LEU A 17 -3.22 14.67 -2.98
CA LEU A 17 -1.79 14.91 -2.80
C LEU A 17 -1.53 15.80 -1.58
N GLN A 18 -2.35 16.82 -1.39
CA GLN A 18 -2.24 17.68 -0.21
C GLN A 18 -2.55 16.92 1.07
N ALA A 19 -3.56 16.05 1.06
CA ALA A 19 -3.90 15.22 2.21
C ALA A 19 -2.76 14.25 2.56
N ILE A 20 -2.14 13.62 1.56
CA ILE A 20 -1.00 12.73 1.76
C ILE A 20 0.16 13.50 2.39
N LYS A 21 0.50 14.66 1.83
CA LYS A 21 1.57 15.51 2.35
C LYS A 21 1.33 15.86 3.82
N THR A 22 0.14 16.32 4.14
CA THR A 22 -0.24 16.69 5.51
C THR A 22 -0.17 15.49 6.45
N ALA A 23 -0.61 14.32 6.02
CA ALA A 23 -0.63 13.12 6.84
C ALA A 23 0.78 12.67 7.25
N PHE A 24 1.80 12.94 6.47
CA PHE A 24 3.17 12.53 6.77
C PHE A 24 4.03 13.63 7.41
N GLU A 25 3.50 14.83 7.61
CA GLU A 25 4.26 15.94 8.20
C GLU A 25 4.79 15.62 9.61
N ASP A 26 4.03 14.89 10.40
CA ASP A 26 4.38 14.53 11.77
C ASP A 26 5.04 13.14 11.90
N VAL A 27 5.30 12.45 10.78
CA VAL A 27 5.91 11.12 10.79
C VAL A 27 7.43 11.25 10.71
N ILE A 28 8.11 10.90 11.78
CA ILE A 28 9.58 11.08 11.93
C ILE A 28 10.34 10.24 10.90
N GLU A 29 9.89 9.01 10.64
CA GLU A 29 10.54 8.07 9.74
C GLU A 29 10.33 8.40 8.27
N SER A 30 9.42 9.34 7.97
CA SER A 30 9.10 9.74 6.60
C SER A 30 10.17 10.67 6.03
N ASN A 31 10.45 10.52 4.74
CA ASN A 31 11.26 11.48 3.98
C ASN A 31 10.43 12.66 3.49
N HIS A 32 9.13 12.69 3.79
CA HIS A 32 8.16 13.73 3.41
C HIS A 32 8.00 13.89 1.90
N ASP A 33 8.19 12.80 1.15
CA ASP A 33 8.06 12.78 -0.30
C ASP A 33 7.00 11.79 -0.81
N GLU A 34 6.13 11.31 0.09
CA GLU A 34 5.09 10.34 -0.26
C GLU A 34 4.14 10.86 -1.35
N GLN A 35 3.81 12.14 -1.33
CA GLN A 35 2.97 12.74 -2.36
C GLN A 35 3.66 12.73 -3.73
N GLU A 36 4.97 12.88 -3.76
CA GLU A 36 5.76 12.82 -5.00
C GLU A 36 5.82 11.39 -5.54
N LEU A 37 5.96 10.41 -4.65
CA LEU A 37 5.89 9.00 -5.01
C LEU A 37 4.56 8.67 -5.67
N VAL A 38 3.46 9.15 -5.09
CA VAL A 38 2.12 8.90 -5.64
C VAL A 38 1.98 9.47 -7.06
N VAL A 39 2.51 10.66 -7.32
CA VAL A 39 2.52 11.24 -8.67
C VAL A 39 3.26 10.32 -9.64
N ARG A 40 4.45 9.85 -9.28
CA ARG A 40 5.22 8.94 -10.13
C ARG A 40 4.49 7.62 -10.38
N LEU A 41 3.87 7.07 -9.33
CA LEU A 41 3.13 5.81 -9.45
C LEU A 41 1.89 5.95 -10.33
N ARG A 42 1.20 7.09 -10.25
CA ARG A 42 0.03 7.36 -11.12
C ARG A 42 0.42 7.49 -12.59
N GLU A 43 1.63 7.94 -12.88
CA GLU A 43 2.15 8.10 -14.24
C GLU A 43 2.81 6.84 -14.78
N ALA A 44 3.05 5.85 -13.94
CA ALA A 44 3.74 4.61 -14.32
C ALA A 44 2.86 3.72 -15.20
N PRO A 45 3.46 2.95 -16.13
CA PRO A 45 2.71 2.01 -16.97
C PRO A 45 1.94 0.95 -16.17
N GLU A 46 2.43 0.61 -14.98
CA GLU A 46 1.83 -0.40 -14.12
C GLU A 46 0.62 0.12 -13.35
N TYR A 47 0.34 1.42 -13.40
CA TYR A 47 -0.73 2.01 -12.61
C TYR A 47 -2.10 1.39 -12.93
N ASN A 48 -2.83 1.04 -11.88
CA ASN A 48 -4.20 0.57 -11.98
C ASN A 48 -5.06 1.36 -11.00
N TYR A 49 -6.01 2.13 -11.53
CA TYR A 49 -6.88 2.99 -10.71
C TYR A 49 -7.68 2.21 -9.67
N GLU A 50 -7.94 0.92 -9.90
CA GLU A 50 -8.66 0.08 -8.94
C GLU A 50 -7.84 -0.21 -7.69
N LEU A 51 -6.52 -0.03 -7.75
CA LEU A 51 -5.60 -0.25 -6.63
C LEU A 51 -5.34 1.03 -5.83
N GLU A 52 -6.12 2.06 -6.06
CA GLU A 52 -6.03 3.32 -5.33
C GLU A 52 -7.41 3.68 -4.78
N VAL A 53 -7.50 3.88 -3.44
CA VAL A 53 -8.76 4.19 -2.75
C VAL A 53 -8.56 5.42 -1.90
N VAL A 54 -9.52 6.33 -1.94
CA VAL A 54 -9.56 7.51 -1.08
C VAL A 54 -10.71 7.41 -0.11
N ALA A 55 -10.50 7.98 1.08
CA ALA A 55 -11.55 8.18 2.07
C ALA A 55 -11.93 9.65 2.10
N LYS A 56 -13.21 9.93 2.05
CA LYS A 56 -13.76 11.30 2.07
C LYS A 56 -14.71 11.46 3.24
N ASN A 57 -14.69 12.65 3.83
CA ASN A 57 -15.68 13.00 4.83
C ASN A 57 -16.99 13.44 4.17
N GLU A 58 -17.98 13.83 4.96
CA GLU A 58 -19.31 14.24 4.50
C GLU A 58 -19.28 15.52 3.63
N ASN A 59 -18.19 16.30 3.73
CA ASN A 59 -18.00 17.50 2.90
C ASN A 59 -17.29 17.20 1.57
N GLY A 60 -16.90 15.94 1.36
CA GLY A 60 -16.15 15.55 0.16
C GLY A 60 -14.65 15.78 0.25
N ASP A 61 -14.14 16.14 1.42
CA ASP A 61 -12.69 16.32 1.62
C ASP A 61 -11.98 14.98 1.71
N VAL A 62 -10.83 14.86 1.07
CA VAL A 62 -10.00 13.65 1.18
C VAL A 62 -9.33 13.63 2.55
N VAL A 63 -9.60 12.60 3.33
CA VAL A 63 -9.10 12.45 4.70
C VAL A 63 -8.25 11.20 4.89
N GLY A 64 -8.20 10.33 3.89
CA GLY A 64 -7.38 9.14 3.89
C GLY A 64 -7.12 8.64 2.47
N HIS A 65 -6.09 7.82 2.32
CA HIS A 65 -5.65 7.34 1.02
C HIS A 65 -4.84 6.06 1.17
N ILE A 66 -5.03 5.14 0.24
CA ILE A 66 -4.19 3.95 0.12
C ILE A 66 -3.94 3.69 -1.35
N MET A 67 -2.73 3.21 -1.65
CA MET A 67 -2.34 2.86 -3.01
C MET A 67 -1.48 1.61 -3.01
N LEU A 68 -1.77 0.70 -3.94
CA LEU A 68 -0.94 -0.47 -4.18
C LEU A 68 -0.41 -0.40 -5.61
N SER A 69 0.81 -0.87 -5.80
CA SER A 69 1.46 -0.87 -7.11
C SER A 69 2.13 -2.20 -7.37
N GLU A 70 2.11 -2.63 -8.62
CA GLU A 70 2.68 -3.91 -9.02
C GLU A 70 4.20 -3.92 -8.85
N VAL A 71 4.70 -5.00 -8.26
CA VAL A 71 6.12 -5.31 -8.11
C VAL A 71 6.35 -6.75 -8.54
N LYS A 72 7.61 -7.12 -8.69
CA LYS A 72 8.00 -8.51 -8.97
C LYS A 72 8.71 -9.10 -7.76
N ILE A 73 8.58 -10.41 -7.59
CA ILE A 73 9.39 -11.19 -6.64
C ILE A 73 10.15 -12.19 -7.49
N VAL A 74 11.48 -12.13 -7.44
CA VAL A 74 12.34 -12.83 -8.39
C VAL A 74 13.32 -13.75 -7.65
N ASN A 75 13.43 -14.99 -8.12
CA ASN A 75 14.49 -15.92 -7.72
C ASN A 75 15.14 -16.53 -8.96
N ASP A 76 16.08 -17.45 -8.77
CA ASP A 76 16.88 -18.02 -9.86
C ASP A 76 16.04 -18.76 -10.91
N THR A 77 14.84 -19.21 -10.56
CA THR A 77 14.03 -20.05 -11.44
C THR A 77 12.75 -19.39 -11.89
N LYS A 78 12.26 -18.37 -11.18
CA LYS A 78 10.91 -17.86 -11.41
C LYS A 78 10.76 -16.39 -11.06
N THR A 79 9.83 -15.73 -11.75
CA THR A 79 9.38 -14.38 -11.45
C THR A 79 7.89 -14.42 -11.10
N TYR A 80 7.56 -13.85 -9.94
CA TYR A 80 6.18 -13.74 -9.49
C TYR A 80 5.73 -12.30 -9.55
N VAL A 81 4.43 -12.11 -9.74
CA VAL A 81 3.81 -10.78 -9.67
C VAL A 81 3.21 -10.61 -8.28
N ALA A 82 3.44 -9.47 -7.66
CA ALA A 82 2.89 -9.11 -6.36
C ALA A 82 2.54 -7.63 -6.36
N LEU A 83 2.02 -7.15 -5.23
CA LEU A 83 1.70 -5.74 -5.04
C LEU A 83 2.46 -5.22 -3.83
N ALA A 84 2.92 -3.96 -3.92
CA ALA A 84 3.49 -3.24 -2.79
C ALA A 84 2.49 -2.20 -2.31
N LEU A 85 2.23 -2.17 -1.01
CA LEU A 85 1.37 -1.19 -0.36
C LEU A 85 2.23 0.02 -0.01
N ALA A 86 2.03 1.13 -0.70
CA ALA A 86 2.72 2.39 -0.44
C ALA A 86 2.09 3.52 -1.28
N PRO A 87 1.67 4.62 -0.66
CA PRO A 87 1.55 4.83 0.78
C PRO A 87 0.16 4.47 1.33
N LEU A 88 0.07 4.44 2.64
CA LEU A 88 -1.21 4.48 3.38
C LEU A 88 -1.17 5.71 4.27
N SER A 89 -2.17 6.56 4.17
CA SER A 89 -2.21 7.80 4.94
C SER A 89 -3.61 8.10 5.46
N VAL A 90 -3.66 8.66 6.67
CA VAL A 90 -4.88 9.14 7.31
C VAL A 90 -4.53 10.48 7.96
N LEU A 91 -5.35 11.49 7.73
CA LEU A 91 -5.14 12.80 8.37
C LEU A 91 -5.17 12.66 9.89
N PRO A 92 -4.35 13.45 10.62
CA PRO A 92 -4.25 13.30 12.08
C PRO A 92 -5.59 13.30 12.80
N GLU A 93 -6.53 14.17 12.40
CA GLU A 93 -7.84 14.29 13.04
C GLU A 93 -8.71 13.03 12.89
N TYR A 94 -8.39 12.19 11.92
CA TYR A 94 -9.16 10.99 11.58
C TYR A 94 -8.46 9.69 11.99
N ARG A 95 -7.31 9.78 12.68
CA ARG A 95 -6.57 8.62 13.17
C ARG A 95 -7.25 7.98 14.38
N ASN A 96 -6.94 6.70 14.61
CA ASN A 96 -7.45 5.92 15.75
C ASN A 96 -8.98 5.75 15.71
N LYS A 97 -9.58 5.77 14.53
CA LYS A 97 -11.01 5.61 14.32
C LYS A 97 -11.32 4.46 13.35
N GLY A 98 -10.32 3.62 13.05
CA GLY A 98 -10.49 2.46 12.16
C GLY A 98 -10.43 2.77 10.68
N LEU A 99 -10.04 3.99 10.29
CA LEU A 99 -10.03 4.39 8.88
C LEU A 99 -8.94 3.67 8.09
N GLY A 100 -7.74 3.52 8.67
CA GLY A 100 -6.67 2.77 8.03
C GLY A 100 -7.06 1.33 7.76
N LYS A 101 -7.70 0.69 8.74
CA LYS A 101 -8.25 -0.67 8.58
C LYS A 101 -9.26 -0.74 7.44
N ALA A 102 -10.19 0.22 7.38
CA ALA A 102 -11.21 0.25 6.33
C ALA A 102 -10.59 0.40 4.94
N LEU A 103 -9.56 1.25 4.79
CA LEU A 103 -8.84 1.42 3.54
C LEU A 103 -8.13 0.14 3.12
N ILE A 104 -7.44 -0.52 4.05
CA ILE A 104 -6.76 -1.79 3.78
C ILE A 104 -7.76 -2.84 3.32
N GLN A 105 -8.87 -2.99 4.04
CA GLN A 105 -9.90 -3.98 3.69
C GLN A 105 -10.51 -3.70 2.31
N ALA A 106 -10.80 -2.45 2.03
CA ALA A 106 -11.41 -2.06 0.74
C ALA A 106 -10.48 -2.38 -0.44
N VAL A 107 -9.19 -2.05 -0.33
CA VAL A 107 -8.26 -2.32 -1.42
C VAL A 107 -7.96 -3.82 -1.55
N GLU A 108 -7.90 -4.56 -0.44
CA GLU A 108 -7.68 -6.01 -0.47
C GLU A 108 -8.80 -6.75 -1.20
N GLU A 109 -10.04 -6.30 -1.06
CA GLU A 109 -11.17 -6.88 -1.82
C GLU A 109 -10.99 -6.67 -3.34
N ARG A 110 -10.50 -5.51 -3.74
CA ARG A 110 -10.19 -5.22 -5.14
C ARG A 110 -9.02 -6.08 -5.65
N VAL A 111 -8.01 -6.24 -4.82
CA VAL A 111 -6.83 -7.08 -5.13
C VAL A 111 -7.26 -8.52 -5.43
N LYS A 112 -8.12 -9.07 -4.59
CA LYS A 112 -8.68 -10.41 -4.81
C LYS A 112 -9.44 -10.50 -6.12
N ALA A 113 -10.30 -9.53 -6.39
CA ALA A 113 -11.09 -9.49 -7.62
C ALA A 113 -10.21 -9.42 -8.87
N LEU A 114 -9.05 -8.78 -8.77
CA LEU A 114 -8.08 -8.67 -9.86
C LEU A 114 -7.18 -9.91 -10.00
N GLY A 115 -7.27 -10.85 -9.07
CA GLY A 115 -6.53 -12.11 -9.13
C GLY A 115 -5.12 -12.08 -8.52
N TYR A 116 -4.72 -10.99 -7.88
CA TYR A 116 -3.46 -10.95 -7.14
C TYR A 116 -3.57 -11.72 -5.83
N THR A 117 -2.49 -12.35 -5.42
CA THR A 117 -2.47 -13.18 -4.21
C THR A 117 -1.59 -12.63 -3.10
N THR A 118 -0.71 -11.69 -3.39
CA THR A 118 0.39 -11.32 -2.49
C THR A 118 0.57 -9.82 -2.42
N ILE A 119 0.60 -9.30 -1.19
CA ILE A 119 0.89 -7.89 -0.91
C ILE A 119 2.09 -7.82 0.02
N VAL A 120 3.08 -6.99 -0.31
CA VAL A 120 4.20 -6.69 0.56
C VAL A 120 4.10 -5.24 1.04
N VAL A 121 4.64 -4.97 2.23
CA VAL A 121 4.65 -3.63 2.80
C VAL A 121 5.90 -3.42 3.66
N LEU A 122 6.48 -2.22 3.57
CA LEU A 122 7.45 -1.72 4.54
C LEU A 122 6.67 -0.88 5.55
N GLY A 123 6.62 -1.32 6.80
CA GLY A 123 5.87 -0.60 7.80
C GLY A 123 6.01 -1.15 9.20
N ASP A 124 5.27 -0.57 10.12
CA ASP A 124 5.29 -0.95 11.53
C ASP A 124 4.67 -2.34 11.72
N PRO A 125 5.44 -3.33 12.21
CA PRO A 125 4.91 -4.67 12.42
C PRO A 125 3.78 -4.71 13.43
N ASN A 126 3.78 -3.82 14.42
CA ASN A 126 2.69 -3.74 15.41
C ASN A 126 1.38 -3.29 14.78
N TYR A 127 1.45 -2.48 13.73
CA TYR A 127 0.27 -2.02 13.01
C TYR A 127 -0.23 -3.07 12.03
N TYR A 128 0.64 -3.51 11.12
CA TYR A 128 0.23 -4.40 10.02
C TYR A 128 -0.09 -5.83 10.47
N SER A 129 0.52 -6.30 11.57
CA SER A 129 0.19 -7.63 12.11
C SER A 129 -1.28 -7.76 12.50
N LYS A 130 -1.92 -6.65 12.88
CA LYS A 130 -3.36 -6.63 13.21
C LYS A 130 -4.24 -6.99 12.01
N PHE A 131 -3.72 -6.82 10.80
CA PHE A 131 -4.46 -7.06 9.56
C PHE A 131 -4.03 -8.32 8.84
N GLY A 132 -3.25 -9.18 9.52
CA GLY A 132 -2.83 -10.47 8.99
C GLY A 132 -1.52 -10.45 8.22
N TYR A 133 -0.78 -9.34 8.25
CA TYR A 133 0.56 -9.28 7.65
C TYR A 133 1.56 -9.95 8.58
N GLU A 134 2.51 -10.66 8.00
CA GLU A 134 3.55 -11.41 8.69
C GLU A 134 4.92 -11.02 8.16
N GLU A 135 5.98 -11.28 8.92
CA GLU A 135 7.34 -10.98 8.49
C GLU A 135 7.68 -11.75 7.21
N ALA A 136 8.06 -11.02 6.16
CA ALA A 136 8.27 -11.58 4.83
C ALA A 136 9.43 -12.57 4.79
N GLU A 137 10.45 -12.37 5.62
CA GLU A 137 11.61 -13.27 5.71
C GLU A 137 11.19 -14.70 6.05
N THR A 138 10.14 -14.87 6.85
CA THR A 138 9.58 -16.19 7.19
C THR A 138 9.22 -16.98 5.94
N TYR A 139 8.86 -16.30 4.87
CA TYR A 139 8.45 -16.93 3.60
C TYR A 139 9.52 -16.80 2.52
N SER A 140 10.75 -16.49 2.90
CA SER A 140 11.88 -16.32 1.97
C SER A 140 11.64 -15.21 0.95
N ILE A 141 11.01 -14.13 1.38
CA ILE A 141 10.82 -12.93 0.57
C ILE A 141 11.68 -11.82 1.16
N ASP A 142 12.62 -11.32 0.35
CA ASP A 142 13.60 -10.33 0.79
C ASP A 142 13.34 -8.96 0.14
N ASN A 143 13.63 -7.92 0.92
CA ASN A 143 13.61 -6.55 0.44
C ASN A 143 15.03 -6.18 -0.04
N PRO A 144 15.15 -5.51 -1.21
CA PRO A 144 16.46 -5.06 -1.69
C PRO A 144 17.03 -3.88 -0.88
N PHE A 145 16.18 -3.18 -0.09
CA PHE A 145 16.62 -2.05 0.71
C PHE A 145 17.23 -2.52 2.03
N ASP A 146 18.14 -1.72 2.57
CA ASP A 146 18.79 -1.99 3.85
C ASP A 146 17.85 -1.58 4.99
N VAL A 147 16.93 -2.48 5.32
CA VAL A 147 15.99 -2.30 6.44
C VAL A 147 15.98 -3.57 7.29
N GLN A 148 15.65 -3.42 8.56
CA GLN A 148 15.51 -4.57 9.45
C GLN A 148 14.34 -5.44 8.97
N SER A 149 14.54 -6.76 8.98
CA SER A 149 13.57 -7.71 8.42
C SER A 149 12.17 -7.61 9.03
N GLU A 150 12.08 -7.24 10.30
CA GLU A 150 10.79 -7.13 11.00
C GLU A 150 9.87 -6.05 10.40
N TYR A 151 10.44 -5.06 9.71
CA TYR A 151 9.66 -3.99 9.07
C TYR A 151 9.20 -4.33 7.66
N PHE A 152 9.63 -5.46 7.12
CA PHE A 152 9.19 -5.90 5.79
C PHE A 152 8.24 -7.07 5.95
N MET A 153 6.98 -6.87 5.53
CA MET A 153 5.89 -7.78 5.82
C MET A 153 5.17 -8.21 4.55
N VAL A 154 4.48 -9.34 4.63
CA VAL A 154 3.73 -9.91 3.52
C VAL A 154 2.38 -10.43 4.00
N LYS A 155 1.38 -10.36 3.13
CA LYS A 155 0.10 -11.02 3.33
C LYS A 155 -0.27 -11.78 2.06
N PHE A 156 -0.63 -13.05 2.23
CA PHE A 156 -1.20 -13.87 1.17
C PHE A 156 -2.72 -13.84 1.34
N LEU A 157 -3.43 -13.47 0.28
CA LEU A 157 -4.87 -13.20 0.36
C LEU A 157 -5.74 -14.45 0.21
N TRP A 158 -5.14 -15.55 -0.20
CA TRP A 158 -5.85 -16.81 -0.40
C TRP A 158 -5.35 -17.84 0.61
N ASP A 159 -6.25 -18.62 1.20
CA ASP A 159 -5.92 -19.62 2.22
C ASP A 159 -4.93 -20.67 1.71
N GLN A 160 -5.00 -20.97 0.42
CA GLN A 160 -4.13 -21.95 -0.21
C GLN A 160 -3.48 -21.34 -1.44
N VAL A 161 -2.32 -20.73 -1.26
CA VAL A 161 -1.49 -20.31 -2.38
C VAL A 161 -0.62 -21.50 -2.75
N ILE A 162 -0.90 -22.12 -3.91
CA ILE A 162 -0.13 -23.21 -4.45
C ILE A 162 1.19 -22.65 -4.87
N ASP A 163 2.03 -22.45 -5.06
CA ASP A 163 3.26 -21.83 -5.57
C ASP A 163 3.41 -20.42 -5.00
N ARG A 164 3.66 -20.36 -3.69
CA ARG A 164 3.89 -19.10 -3.00
C ARG A 164 5.13 -18.39 -3.55
N PRO A 165 5.05 -17.08 -3.79
CA PRO A 165 6.21 -16.31 -4.17
C PRO A 165 7.34 -16.42 -3.16
N ALA A 166 8.55 -16.54 -3.65
CA ALA A 166 9.77 -16.48 -2.86
C ALA A 166 10.87 -15.84 -3.70
N GLY A 167 11.72 -15.04 -3.09
CA GLY A 167 12.80 -14.35 -3.77
C GLY A 167 12.94 -12.91 -3.30
N THR A 168 13.62 -12.10 -4.10
CA THR A 168 13.84 -10.69 -3.80
C THR A 168 12.82 -9.83 -4.53
N VAL A 169 12.25 -8.86 -3.82
CA VAL A 169 11.30 -7.91 -4.43
C VAL A 169 12.06 -6.97 -5.34
N VAL A 170 11.53 -6.79 -6.55
CA VAL A 170 12.05 -5.83 -7.55
C VAL A 170 10.97 -4.78 -7.76
N TYR A 171 11.27 -3.57 -7.36
CA TYR A 171 10.36 -2.44 -7.50
C TYR A 171 10.56 -1.80 -8.87
N PRO A 172 9.45 -1.37 -9.54
CA PRO A 172 9.61 -0.61 -10.78
C PRO A 172 10.29 0.73 -10.52
N GLU A 173 10.85 1.30 -11.58
CA GLU A 173 11.60 2.56 -11.53
C GLU A 173 10.84 3.71 -10.89
N SER A 174 9.50 3.70 -11.02
CA SER A 174 8.62 4.73 -10.45
C SER A 174 8.71 4.86 -8.92
N PHE A 175 9.25 3.84 -8.24
CA PHE A 175 9.49 3.91 -6.79
C PHE A 175 10.73 4.71 -6.41
N ASN A 176 11.59 5.06 -7.35
CA ASN A 176 12.86 5.76 -7.07
C ASN A 176 12.72 7.28 -7.08
#